data_e545a279637f28b385052653e9e9f442
#
_entry.id   e545a279637f28b385052653e9e9f442
#
_cell.length_a   1.000
_cell.length_b   1.000
_cell.length_c   1.000
_cell.angle_alpha   90.00
_cell.angle_beta   90.00
_cell.angle_gamma   90.00
#
_symmetry.space_group_name_H-M   'P 1'
#
loop_
_entity.id
_entity.type
_entity.pdbx_description
1 polymer ?
#
loop_
_entity_poly.entity_id
_entity_poly.type
_entity_poly.pdbx_seq_one_letter_code
_entity_poly.pdbx_strand_id
1 'polypeptide(L)'
;MWLGFPSHEDLWEDNLAPAQDEVEALARALAGPGGEAVRLMTGSESGEAEARRRLAGVDGIEIIPGRFGDVWLRDTGPIFRASDAAVGFTFNGWGGKYDLPHDDEVAAQIADHAGAVLARSDAILEGGALDHDGQGTVLTTRQCLLNPNRNAGWTEARAEAVLTRDLGARKVL
;
A
#
# COMPACT_ATOMS: atom_id res chain seq x y z
N MET A 1 4.72 -10.33 2.99
CA MET A 1 3.48 -9.67 2.48
C MET A 1 3.01 -8.61 3.48
N TRP A 2 2.56 -7.42 3.00
CA TRP A 2 1.91 -6.41 3.84
C TRP A 2 0.40 -6.45 3.64
N LEU A 3 -0.36 -6.37 4.73
CA LEU A 3 -1.83 -6.30 4.73
C LEU A 3 -2.27 -5.19 5.69
N GLY A 4 -3.36 -4.48 5.34
CA GLY A 4 -4.07 -3.58 6.25
C GLY A 4 -5.18 -4.33 6.98
N PHE A 5 -5.28 -4.16 8.29
CA PHE A 5 -6.39 -4.72 9.08
C PHE A 5 -7.50 -3.69 9.24
N PRO A 6 -8.76 -4.00 8.90
CA PRO A 6 -9.88 -3.07 9.09
C PRO A 6 -9.98 -2.61 10.54
N SER A 7 -9.82 -1.30 10.77
CA SER A 7 -9.57 -0.75 12.12
C SER A 7 -10.49 0.40 12.52
N HIS A 8 -11.31 0.92 11.60
CA HIS A 8 -12.10 2.13 11.79
C HIS A 8 -13.61 1.83 11.70
N GLU A 9 -14.30 1.89 12.85
CA GLU A 9 -15.76 1.61 12.94
C GLU A 9 -16.58 2.61 12.13
N ASP A 10 -16.20 3.88 12.14
CA ASP A 10 -16.86 4.95 11.42
C ASP A 10 -16.78 4.83 9.89
N LEU A 11 -15.76 4.14 9.39
CA LEU A 11 -15.58 3.88 7.96
C LEU A 11 -16.29 2.60 7.51
N TRP A 12 -16.15 1.55 8.31
CA TRP A 12 -16.64 0.21 7.96
C TRP A 12 -18.05 -0.08 8.46
N GLU A 13 -18.53 0.63 9.49
CA GLU A 13 -19.86 0.48 10.08
C GLU A 13 -20.18 -1.00 10.38
N ASP A 14 -21.35 -1.49 9.96
CA ASP A 14 -21.78 -2.88 10.15
C ASP A 14 -20.91 -3.92 9.42
N ASN A 15 -20.05 -3.47 8.47
CA ASN A 15 -19.15 -4.35 7.72
C ASN A 15 -17.79 -4.55 8.38
N LEU A 16 -17.49 -3.91 9.51
CA LEU A 16 -16.17 -4.02 10.14
C LEU A 16 -15.83 -5.47 10.51
N ALA A 17 -16.70 -6.14 11.23
CA ALA A 17 -16.45 -7.52 11.66
C ALA A 17 -16.35 -8.51 10.48
N PRO A 18 -17.24 -8.50 9.48
CA PRO A 18 -17.07 -9.29 8.26
C PRO A 18 -15.76 -9.02 7.52
N ALA A 19 -15.34 -7.75 7.38
CA ALA A 19 -14.09 -7.41 6.73
C ALA A 19 -12.86 -7.91 7.51
N GLN A 20 -12.91 -7.85 8.84
CA GLN A 20 -11.88 -8.44 9.71
C GLN A 20 -11.80 -9.96 9.55
N ASP A 21 -12.94 -10.65 9.41
CA ASP A 21 -12.98 -12.10 9.19
C ASP A 21 -12.28 -12.48 7.87
N GLU A 22 -12.53 -11.72 6.79
CA GLU A 22 -11.89 -11.94 5.49
C GLU A 22 -10.37 -11.69 5.52
N VAL A 23 -9.94 -10.61 6.17
CA VAL A 23 -8.51 -10.29 6.29
C VAL A 23 -7.80 -11.30 7.19
N GLU A 24 -8.43 -11.75 8.28
CA GLU A 24 -7.91 -12.83 9.13
C GLU A 24 -7.72 -14.12 8.30
N ALA A 25 -8.73 -14.52 7.54
CA ALA A 25 -8.68 -15.72 6.70
C ALA A 25 -7.55 -15.63 5.66
N LEU A 26 -7.39 -14.47 5.01
CA LEU A 26 -6.31 -14.21 4.07
C LEU A 26 -4.93 -14.27 4.75
N ALA A 27 -4.76 -13.61 5.89
CA ALA A 27 -3.50 -13.62 6.63
C ALA A 27 -3.08 -15.04 7.05
N ARG A 28 -4.03 -15.85 7.55
CA ARG A 28 -3.80 -17.27 7.90
C ARG A 28 -3.44 -18.11 6.69
N ALA A 29 -4.09 -17.90 5.55
CA ALA A 29 -3.80 -18.66 4.32
C ALA A 29 -2.40 -18.33 3.77
N LEU A 30 -1.99 -17.08 3.84
CA LEU A 30 -0.66 -16.64 3.41
C LEU A 30 0.44 -17.15 4.33
N ALA A 31 0.28 -17.01 5.64
CA ALA A 31 1.28 -17.42 6.63
C ALA A 31 1.40 -18.94 6.76
N GLY A 32 0.29 -19.67 6.71
CA GLY A 32 0.25 -21.12 6.86
C GLY A 32 0.65 -21.86 5.58
N PRO A 33 -0.30 -22.27 4.72
CA PRO A 33 0.01 -23.03 3.52
C PRO A 33 0.87 -22.25 2.51
N GLY A 34 0.75 -20.92 2.46
CA GLY A 34 1.52 -20.05 1.57
C GLY A 34 2.98 -19.87 1.99
N GLY A 35 3.29 -20.04 3.28
CA GLY A 35 4.64 -19.90 3.82
C GLY A 35 5.20 -18.47 3.75
N GLU A 36 4.36 -17.44 3.62
CA GLU A 36 4.76 -16.04 3.55
C GLU A 36 4.88 -15.41 4.93
N ALA A 37 5.91 -14.60 5.16
CA ALA A 37 5.91 -13.70 6.31
C ALA A 37 4.90 -12.58 6.11
N VAL A 38 3.84 -12.55 6.92
CA VAL A 38 2.77 -11.56 6.86
C VAL A 38 3.03 -10.44 7.86
N ARG A 39 3.01 -9.20 7.41
CA ARG A 39 3.00 -7.99 8.23
C ARG A 39 1.62 -7.37 8.16
N LEU A 40 0.90 -7.44 9.26
CA LEU A 40 -0.48 -6.97 9.37
C LEU A 40 -0.48 -5.62 10.11
N MET A 41 -0.65 -4.54 9.34
CA MET A 41 -0.70 -3.19 9.89
C MET A 41 -2.09 -2.88 10.40
N THR A 42 -2.18 -2.29 11.60
CA THR A 42 -3.43 -1.88 12.24
C THR A 42 -3.49 -0.37 12.36
N GLY A 43 -4.66 0.24 12.11
CA GLY A 43 -4.85 1.70 12.04
C GLY A 43 -5.33 2.34 13.34
N SER A 44 -5.67 1.55 14.37
CA SER A 44 -6.16 2.04 15.67
C SER A 44 -5.80 1.08 16.80
N GLU A 45 -5.86 1.55 18.05
CA GLU A 45 -5.63 0.71 19.23
C GLU A 45 -6.66 -0.42 19.36
N SER A 46 -7.92 -0.15 19.04
CA SER A 46 -8.98 -1.18 19.04
C SER A 46 -8.75 -2.22 17.95
N GLY A 47 -8.34 -1.79 16.76
CA GLY A 47 -7.97 -2.67 15.65
C GLY A 47 -6.76 -3.55 16.00
N GLU A 48 -5.76 -2.99 16.68
CA GLU A 48 -4.60 -3.76 17.15
C GLU A 48 -5.01 -4.84 18.18
N ALA A 49 -5.80 -4.46 19.17
CA ALA A 49 -6.27 -5.40 20.20
C ALA A 49 -7.08 -6.54 19.57
N GLU A 50 -7.94 -6.23 18.61
CA GLU A 50 -8.75 -7.23 17.91
C GLU A 50 -7.89 -8.13 17.01
N ALA A 51 -6.94 -7.58 16.25
CA ALA A 51 -6.01 -8.37 15.44
C ALA A 51 -5.18 -9.33 16.31
N ARG A 52 -4.67 -8.87 17.45
CA ARG A 52 -3.92 -9.70 18.40
C ARG A 52 -4.79 -10.81 19.00
N ARG A 53 -6.04 -10.52 19.32
CA ARG A 53 -7.00 -11.52 19.83
C ARG A 53 -7.28 -12.60 18.79
N ARG A 54 -7.57 -12.20 17.55
CA ARG A 54 -7.93 -13.13 16.45
C ARG A 54 -6.77 -13.99 16.01
N LEU A 55 -5.57 -13.45 15.97
CA LEU A 55 -4.39 -14.12 15.44
C LEU A 55 -3.46 -14.68 16.54
N ALA A 56 -3.96 -14.78 17.77
CA ALA A 56 -3.20 -15.35 18.88
C ALA A 56 -2.70 -16.78 18.56
N GLY A 57 -1.39 -17.00 18.68
CA GLY A 57 -0.78 -18.31 18.43
C GLY A 57 -0.63 -18.70 16.95
N VAL A 58 -0.84 -17.78 16.03
CA VAL A 58 -0.58 -18.00 14.59
C VAL A 58 0.83 -17.56 14.26
N ASP A 59 1.66 -18.50 13.88
CA ASP A 59 3.03 -18.23 13.46
C ASP A 59 3.09 -17.53 12.07
N GLY A 60 4.15 -16.78 11.84
CA GLY A 60 4.38 -16.13 10.53
C GLY A 60 3.63 -14.83 10.31
N ILE A 61 2.86 -14.34 11.31
CA ILE A 61 2.15 -13.07 11.26
C ILE A 61 2.70 -12.11 12.31
N GLU A 62 3.20 -10.96 11.86
CA GLU A 62 3.62 -9.84 12.71
C GLU A 62 2.55 -8.76 12.68
N ILE A 63 2.03 -8.36 13.85
CA ILE A 63 1.07 -7.27 13.98
C ILE A 63 1.82 -5.98 14.24
N ILE A 64 1.64 -5.00 13.37
CA ILE A 64 2.37 -3.74 13.35
C ILE A 64 1.39 -2.59 13.61
N PRO A 65 1.49 -1.94 14.78
CA PRO A 65 0.74 -0.69 15.00
C PRO A 65 1.17 0.38 14.02
N GLY A 66 0.21 1.06 13.43
CA GLY A 66 0.45 2.14 12.50
C GLY A 66 -0.71 3.14 12.47
N ARG A 67 -0.68 4.02 11.48
CA ARG A 67 -1.73 4.99 11.23
C ARG A 67 -2.05 5.00 9.74
N PHE A 68 -3.30 4.75 9.41
CA PHE A 68 -3.85 4.83 8.06
C PHE A 68 -5.35 5.05 8.12
N GLY A 69 -5.93 5.59 7.07
CA GLY A 69 -7.39 5.78 6.98
C GLY A 69 -8.11 4.52 6.55
N ASP A 70 -7.56 3.78 5.57
CA ASP A 70 -8.18 2.55 5.09
C ASP A 70 -7.13 1.51 4.65
N VAL A 71 -7.57 0.26 4.48
CA VAL A 71 -6.74 -0.95 4.30
C VAL A 71 -5.92 -1.01 3.00
N TRP A 72 -6.03 -0.03 2.13
CA TRP A 72 -5.49 -0.05 0.76
C TRP A 72 -3.97 0.18 0.69
N LEU A 73 -3.19 -0.63 1.41
CA LEU A 73 -1.73 -0.51 1.48
C LEU A 73 -1.04 -0.71 0.13
N ARG A 74 -1.69 -1.34 -0.85
CA ARG A 74 -1.17 -1.43 -2.20
C ARG A 74 -1.11 -0.05 -2.86
N ASP A 75 -2.07 0.83 -2.55
CA ASP A 75 -2.18 2.16 -3.13
C ASP A 75 -1.38 3.21 -2.36
N THR A 76 -1.42 3.13 -1.02
CA THR A 76 -0.80 4.10 -0.12
C THR A 76 0.64 3.75 0.27
N GLY A 77 1.02 2.48 0.16
CA GLY A 77 2.33 1.97 0.53
C GLY A 77 3.45 2.30 -0.48
N PRO A 78 4.71 2.07 -0.10
CA PRO A 78 5.83 2.30 -0.98
C PRO A 78 5.99 1.17 -2.00
N ILE A 79 6.62 1.47 -3.12
CA ILE A 79 7.06 0.48 -4.09
C ILE A 79 8.52 0.13 -3.80
N PHE A 80 8.79 -1.10 -3.42
CA PHE A 80 10.15 -1.58 -3.17
C PHE A 80 10.90 -1.81 -4.49
N ARG A 81 12.10 -1.25 -4.59
CA ARG A 81 13.02 -1.44 -5.71
C ARG A 81 14.06 -2.52 -5.41
N ALA A 82 14.35 -2.70 -4.12
CA ALA A 82 15.22 -3.71 -3.54
C ALA A 82 14.79 -3.92 -2.08
N SER A 83 15.42 -4.85 -1.38
CA SER A 83 15.12 -5.14 0.04
C SER A 83 15.32 -3.93 0.97
N ASP A 84 16.25 -3.04 0.61
CA ASP A 84 16.67 -1.88 1.39
C ASP A 84 16.34 -0.53 0.73
N ALA A 85 15.60 -0.52 -0.38
CA ALA A 85 15.27 0.70 -1.13
C ALA A 85 13.82 0.70 -1.61
N ALA A 86 13.12 1.79 -1.35
CA ALA A 86 11.74 1.98 -1.71
C ALA A 86 11.46 3.39 -2.25
N VAL A 87 10.39 3.52 -3.01
CA VAL A 87 9.86 4.81 -3.50
C VAL A 87 8.47 5.01 -2.95
N GLY A 88 8.25 6.15 -2.28
CA GLY A 88 6.94 6.65 -1.89
C GLY A 88 6.47 7.73 -2.86
N PHE A 89 5.39 7.47 -3.55
CA PHE A 89 4.71 8.45 -4.39
C PHE A 89 3.78 9.33 -3.56
N THR A 90 3.45 10.50 -4.07
CA THR A 90 2.43 11.34 -3.43
C THR A 90 1.06 10.70 -3.60
N PHE A 91 0.40 10.45 -2.48
CA PHE A 91 -0.97 9.97 -2.47
C PHE A 91 -1.94 11.13 -2.22
N ASN A 92 -3.01 11.21 -3.00
CA ASN A 92 -4.00 12.29 -2.91
C ASN A 92 -5.46 11.78 -2.84
N GLY A 93 -5.66 10.61 -2.25
CA GLY A 93 -7.00 10.07 -2.08
C GLY A 93 -7.70 9.72 -3.40
N TRP A 94 -6.99 9.07 -4.32
CA TRP A 94 -7.49 8.69 -5.65
C TRP A 94 -7.99 9.89 -6.47
N GLY A 95 -7.24 10.99 -6.41
CA GLY A 95 -7.62 12.22 -7.10
C GLY A 95 -8.62 13.07 -6.34
N GLY A 96 -8.56 13.06 -5.02
CA GLY A 96 -9.46 13.78 -4.11
C GLY A 96 -10.83 13.13 -3.94
N LYS A 97 -10.95 11.83 -4.26
CA LYS A 97 -12.21 11.09 -4.08
C LYS A 97 -12.44 10.73 -2.61
N TYR A 98 -11.39 10.36 -1.89
CA TYR A 98 -11.41 10.06 -0.46
C TYR A 98 -10.20 10.73 0.20
N ASP A 99 -10.45 11.58 1.16
CA ASP A 99 -9.42 12.24 1.96
C ASP A 99 -9.46 11.65 3.37
N LEU A 100 -8.70 10.58 3.56
CA LEU A 100 -8.65 9.86 4.82
C LEU A 100 -7.35 10.19 5.56
N PRO A 101 -7.41 10.36 6.90
CA PRO A 101 -6.24 10.71 7.69
C PRO A 101 -5.11 9.68 7.58
N HIS A 102 -3.87 10.16 7.46
CA HIS A 102 -2.64 9.36 7.51
C HIS A 102 -2.37 8.43 6.32
N ASP A 103 -3.21 8.38 5.30
CA ASP A 103 -2.96 7.55 4.12
C ASP A 103 -1.71 7.99 3.36
N ASP A 104 -1.37 9.27 3.38
CA ASP A 104 -0.15 9.85 2.81
C ASP A 104 1.14 9.53 3.63
N GLU A 105 0.99 9.06 4.87
CA GLU A 105 2.09 8.67 5.75
C GLU A 105 2.47 7.17 5.63
N VAL A 106 1.60 6.34 5.07
CA VAL A 106 1.74 4.88 5.04
C VAL A 106 3.05 4.43 4.40
N ALA A 107 3.43 5.05 3.27
CA ALA A 107 4.68 4.70 2.60
C ALA A 107 5.91 4.88 3.50
N ALA A 108 5.93 5.94 4.33
CA ALA A 108 7.02 6.18 5.26
C ALA A 108 7.03 5.17 6.41
N GLN A 109 5.87 4.88 6.98
CA GLN A 109 5.74 3.92 8.10
C GLN A 109 6.20 2.51 7.67
N ILE A 110 5.76 2.06 6.49
CA ILE A 110 6.16 0.76 5.95
C ILE A 110 7.66 0.70 5.65
N ALA A 111 8.23 1.74 5.04
CA ALA A 111 9.66 1.78 4.72
C ALA A 111 10.51 1.78 5.99
N ASP A 112 10.14 2.57 7.00
CA ASP A 112 10.82 2.63 8.30
C ASP A 112 10.82 1.26 8.99
N HIS A 113 9.65 0.62 9.08
CA HIS A 113 9.53 -0.72 9.67
C HIS A 113 10.35 -1.78 8.90
N ALA A 114 10.41 -1.65 7.58
CA ALA A 114 11.19 -2.56 6.73
C ALA A 114 12.71 -2.28 6.77
N GLY A 115 13.15 -1.19 7.39
CA GLY A 115 14.55 -0.75 7.36
C GLY A 115 15.01 -0.27 5.98
N ALA A 116 14.07 0.15 5.11
CA ALA A 116 14.36 0.57 3.74
C ALA A 116 14.53 2.09 3.64
N VAL A 117 15.48 2.51 2.81
CA VAL A 117 15.65 3.93 2.46
C VAL A 117 14.52 4.35 1.53
N LEU A 118 13.69 5.30 1.98
CA LEU A 118 12.58 5.82 1.21
C LEU A 118 13.00 7.03 0.37
N ALA A 119 13.01 6.87 -0.95
CA ALA A 119 13.02 8.00 -1.87
C ALA A 119 11.59 8.53 -2.05
N ARG A 120 11.41 9.85 -2.01
CA ARG A 120 10.09 10.45 -2.25
C ARG A 120 9.98 10.98 -3.66
N SER A 121 8.84 10.68 -4.29
CA SER A 121 8.45 11.23 -5.61
C SER A 121 7.33 12.25 -5.43
N ASP A 122 7.41 13.33 -6.16
CA ASP A 122 6.37 14.36 -6.26
C ASP A 122 5.23 13.98 -7.23
N ALA A 123 5.40 12.89 -7.94
CA ALA A 123 4.35 12.34 -8.80
C ALA A 123 3.19 11.80 -7.96
N ILE A 124 1.98 12.13 -8.34
CA ILE A 124 0.78 11.58 -7.72
C ILE A 124 0.45 10.24 -8.39
N LEU A 125 0.54 9.17 -7.59
CA LEU A 125 0.39 7.82 -8.11
C LEU A 125 0.06 6.86 -6.98
N GLU A 126 -0.95 6.04 -7.20
CA GLU A 126 -1.26 4.89 -6.37
C GLU A 126 -0.41 3.68 -6.81
N GLY A 127 0.14 2.92 -5.87
CA GLY A 127 0.87 1.69 -6.22
C GLY A 127 0.02 0.69 -7.00
N GLY A 128 -1.30 0.69 -6.79
CA GLY A 128 -2.27 -0.11 -7.55
C GLY A 128 -2.48 0.34 -9.01
N ALA A 129 -2.02 1.54 -9.37
CA ALA A 129 -2.04 2.00 -10.76
C ALA A 129 -0.91 1.41 -11.61
N LEU A 130 0.01 0.68 -11.00
CA LEU A 130 1.16 0.07 -11.65
C LEU A 130 1.21 -1.44 -11.42
N ASP A 131 1.64 -2.16 -12.44
CA ASP A 131 2.15 -3.52 -12.31
C ASP A 131 3.54 -3.63 -12.96
N HIS A 132 4.41 -4.46 -12.42
CA HIS A 132 5.79 -4.57 -12.91
C HIS A 132 6.33 -6.00 -12.81
N ASP A 133 7.19 -6.36 -13.76
CA ASP A 133 7.81 -7.69 -13.84
C ASP A 133 9.08 -7.83 -12.98
N GLY A 134 9.51 -6.81 -12.26
CA GLY A 134 10.79 -6.77 -11.55
C GLY A 134 12.02 -6.74 -12.47
N GLN A 135 11.82 -6.69 -13.78
CA GLN A 135 12.89 -6.72 -14.80
C GLN A 135 12.91 -5.46 -15.68
N GLY A 136 12.17 -4.42 -15.26
CA GLY A 136 12.16 -3.11 -15.90
C GLY A 136 10.99 -2.87 -16.86
N THR A 137 10.01 -3.78 -16.95
CA THR A 137 8.75 -3.52 -17.63
C THR A 137 7.72 -3.06 -16.62
N VAL A 138 7.01 -1.99 -16.93
CA VAL A 138 5.89 -1.47 -16.12
C VAL A 138 4.65 -1.39 -17.00
N LEU A 139 3.55 -1.94 -16.50
CA LEU A 139 2.21 -1.83 -17.08
C LEU A 139 1.40 -0.82 -16.27
N THR A 140 0.73 0.09 -16.98
CA THR A 140 -0.12 1.12 -16.38
C THR A 140 -1.25 1.54 -17.31
N THR A 141 -2.06 2.51 -16.89
CA THR A 141 -3.11 3.07 -17.74
C THR A 141 -3.00 4.59 -17.85
N ARG A 142 -3.33 5.10 -19.05
CA ARG A 142 -3.46 6.56 -19.27
C ARG A 142 -4.49 7.18 -18.32
N GLN A 143 -5.56 6.44 -18.04
CA GLN A 143 -6.64 6.90 -17.18
C GLN A 143 -6.18 7.17 -15.74
N CYS A 144 -5.21 6.42 -15.24
CA CYS A 144 -4.62 6.67 -13.93
C CYS A 144 -3.59 7.81 -14.00
N LEU A 145 -2.51 7.63 -14.77
CA LEU A 145 -1.36 8.55 -14.70
C LEU A 145 -1.59 9.91 -15.34
N LEU A 146 -2.41 9.98 -16.39
CA LEU A 146 -2.68 11.23 -17.11
C LEU A 146 -3.97 11.92 -16.66
N ASN A 147 -4.59 11.42 -15.57
CA ASN A 147 -5.79 12.02 -15.02
C ASN A 147 -5.47 13.41 -14.45
N PRO A 148 -6.23 14.45 -14.83
CA PRO A 148 -5.99 15.81 -14.34
C PRO A 148 -6.15 15.96 -12.83
N ASN A 149 -6.93 15.08 -12.17
CA ASN A 149 -7.07 15.04 -10.72
C ASN A 149 -5.85 14.43 -10.01
N ARG A 150 -4.90 13.86 -10.75
CA ARG A 150 -3.60 13.44 -10.25
C ARG A 150 -2.52 14.36 -10.79
N ASN A 151 -2.16 14.17 -12.05
CA ASN A 151 -1.02 14.86 -12.66
C ASN A 151 -1.47 15.75 -13.81
N ALA A 152 -2.02 16.93 -13.48
CA ALA A 152 -2.53 17.86 -14.49
C ALA A 152 -1.47 18.23 -15.53
N GLY A 153 -1.82 18.12 -16.80
CA GLY A 153 -0.94 18.47 -17.91
C GLY A 153 0.17 17.44 -18.22
N TRP A 154 0.14 16.26 -17.61
CA TRP A 154 1.09 15.21 -17.96
C TRP A 154 0.80 14.65 -19.36
N THR A 155 1.89 14.30 -20.03
CA THR A 155 1.90 13.52 -21.27
C THR A 155 2.45 12.12 -21.00
N GLU A 156 2.25 11.20 -21.94
CA GLU A 156 2.84 9.85 -21.86
C GLU A 156 4.35 9.92 -21.66
N ALA A 157 5.04 10.75 -22.43
CA ALA A 157 6.48 10.94 -22.31
C ALA A 157 6.90 11.43 -20.92
N ARG A 158 6.09 12.27 -20.25
CA ARG A 158 6.35 12.69 -18.87
C ARG A 158 6.15 11.55 -17.91
N ALA A 159 5.09 10.77 -18.06
CA ALA A 159 4.82 9.58 -17.22
C ALA A 159 5.96 8.55 -17.37
N GLU A 160 6.37 8.22 -18.58
CA GLU A 160 7.50 7.32 -18.83
C GLU A 160 8.80 7.81 -18.19
N ALA A 161 9.10 9.11 -18.32
CA ALA A 161 10.30 9.70 -17.72
C ALA A 161 10.30 9.58 -16.18
N VAL A 162 9.14 9.77 -15.53
CA VAL A 162 8.99 9.61 -14.08
C VAL A 162 9.16 8.16 -13.68
N LEU A 163 8.50 7.22 -14.35
CA LEU A 163 8.63 5.79 -14.04
C LEU A 163 10.06 5.28 -14.27
N THR A 164 10.75 5.80 -15.29
CA THR A 164 12.16 5.49 -15.53
C THR A 164 13.05 6.02 -14.40
N ARG A 165 12.86 7.28 -14.00
CA ARG A 165 13.64 7.92 -12.94
C ARG A 165 13.44 7.23 -11.59
N ASP A 166 12.17 6.99 -11.21
CA ASP A 166 11.80 6.59 -9.86
C ASP A 166 11.84 5.07 -9.68
N LEU A 167 11.42 4.31 -10.68
CA LEU A 167 11.34 2.85 -10.60
C LEU A 167 12.39 2.11 -11.44
N GLY A 168 13.17 2.83 -12.25
CA GLY A 168 14.11 2.20 -13.17
C GLY A 168 13.43 1.50 -14.35
N ALA A 169 12.20 1.92 -14.72
CA ALA A 169 11.50 1.36 -15.86
C ALA A 169 12.29 1.56 -17.15
N ARG A 170 12.43 0.48 -17.92
CA ARG A 170 13.04 0.49 -19.27
C ARG A 170 11.99 0.40 -20.36
N LYS A 171 10.80 -0.06 -20.02
CA LYS A 171 9.65 -0.18 -20.90
C LYS A 171 8.36 0.09 -20.13
N VAL A 172 7.52 0.95 -20.67
CA VAL A 172 6.17 1.23 -20.15
C VAL A 172 5.16 0.77 -21.21
N LEU A 173 4.12 0.07 -20.76
CA LEU A 173 3.04 -0.49 -21.58
C LEU A 173 1.70 0.10 -21.14
#